data_b778d811943b28ae2e2d5225f1155e18
#
_entry.id   b778d811943b28ae2e2d5225f1155e18
#
_cell.length_a   1.000
_cell.length_b   1.000
_cell.length_c   1.000
_cell.angle_alpha   90.00
_cell.angle_beta   90.00
_cell.angle_gamma   90.00
#
_symmetry.space_group_name_H-M   'P 1'
#
loop_
_entity.id
_entity.type
_entity.pdbx_description
1 polymer ?
#
loop_
_entity_poly.entity_id
_entity_poly.type
_entity_poly.pdbx_seq_one_letter_code
_entity_poly.pdbx_strand_id
1 'polypeptide(L)'
;VGDEPMNTNESPAYYNKERATYDESVDYICNELEIAANYIPLRVTVSQFGRPTRGAAYALIARLRLQQASPLFNGGSAAKTTFGGWIRKSDNVPYVSQTYDEQRWAVAAHAAKRVIDMDMYELHTVKSDKYTPELPTNVSDVNYYTKTFPEGAVGIEPYKSYSDMFTGESTATKNPEYIWGRTSGSLRSYTRHAFPVGLMGGYNGMAVPQKFIDAYYMVDGRDRTNSSDEYPYLEDGFTSEVKSFSGYQLKSGVYNMYINREPRFYASIGFSGCFWPCASTSEAVKKNVYVYYWKGASGY
;
A
#
# COMPACT_ATOMS: atom_id res chain seq x y z
N VAL A 1 -8.09 -19.37 21.54
CA VAL A 1 -8.00 -20.60 20.72
C VAL A 1 -7.19 -21.58 21.52
N GLY A 2 -7.70 -22.80 21.76
CA GLY A 2 -6.97 -23.83 22.47
C GLY A 2 -6.06 -24.61 21.53
N ASP A 3 -5.06 -25.28 22.10
CA ASP A 3 -4.10 -26.09 21.37
C ASP A 3 -4.68 -27.41 20.83
N GLU A 4 -5.84 -27.80 21.41
CA GLU A 4 -6.57 -28.99 21.01
C GLU A 4 -7.75 -28.65 20.09
N PRO A 5 -8.05 -29.49 19.09
CA PRO A 5 -9.24 -29.35 18.28
C PRO A 5 -10.50 -29.37 19.14
N MET A 6 -11.46 -28.51 18.83
CA MET A 6 -12.75 -28.49 19.52
C MET A 6 -13.50 -29.80 19.28
N ASN A 7 -13.96 -30.44 20.36
CA ASN A 7 -14.80 -31.62 20.26
C ASN A 7 -16.18 -31.22 19.68
N THR A 8 -16.58 -31.80 18.56
CA THR A 8 -17.81 -31.46 17.82
C THR A 8 -19.07 -32.07 18.47
N ASN A 9 -18.91 -32.93 19.47
CA ASN A 9 -20.01 -33.64 20.14
C ASN A 9 -20.39 -33.07 21.52
N GLU A 10 -19.86 -31.87 21.85
CA GLU A 10 -20.13 -31.21 23.11
C GLU A 10 -21.47 -30.45 23.12
N SER A 11 -21.92 -30.09 24.30
CA SER A 11 -23.13 -29.29 24.48
C SER A 11 -22.98 -27.88 23.90
N PRO A 12 -24.07 -27.19 23.52
CA PRO A 12 -23.98 -25.78 23.07
C PRO A 12 -23.26 -24.84 24.04
N ALA A 13 -23.34 -25.11 25.34
CA ALA A 13 -22.64 -24.33 26.38
C ALA A 13 -21.11 -24.42 26.26
N TYR A 14 -20.59 -25.56 25.82
CA TYR A 14 -19.16 -25.75 25.60
C TYR A 14 -18.60 -24.79 24.51
N TYR A 15 -19.41 -24.50 23.49
CA TYR A 15 -19.00 -23.61 22.37
C TYR A 15 -19.26 -22.13 22.67
N ASN A 16 -20.10 -21.84 23.66
CA ASN A 16 -20.42 -20.47 24.06
C ASN A 16 -19.33 -19.86 24.95
N LYS A 17 -18.11 -19.78 24.39
CA LYS A 17 -16.96 -19.18 25.07
C LYS A 17 -16.95 -17.68 24.86
N GLU A 18 -16.61 -16.94 25.92
CA GLU A 18 -16.43 -15.50 25.82
C GLU A 18 -15.22 -15.15 24.93
N ARG A 19 -15.33 -14.09 24.17
CA ARG A 19 -14.28 -13.64 23.27
C ARG A 19 -13.06 -13.14 24.07
N ALA A 20 -11.86 -13.44 23.59
CA ALA A 20 -10.64 -12.78 24.05
C ALA A 20 -10.65 -11.29 23.66
N THR A 21 -9.96 -10.46 24.44
CA THR A 21 -9.75 -9.05 24.08
C THR A 21 -8.87 -8.94 22.84
N TYR A 22 -8.85 -7.75 22.24
CA TYR A 22 -7.98 -7.46 21.11
C TYR A 22 -6.50 -7.67 21.47
N ASP A 23 -6.09 -7.17 22.62
CA ASP A 23 -4.71 -7.31 23.11
C ASP A 23 -4.33 -8.77 23.37
N GLU A 24 -5.16 -9.53 24.09
CA GLU A 24 -4.94 -10.96 24.28
C GLU A 24 -4.82 -11.72 22.95
N SER A 25 -5.64 -11.35 21.95
CA SER A 25 -5.61 -11.98 20.64
C SER A 25 -4.32 -11.63 19.85
N VAL A 26 -3.89 -10.38 19.91
CA VAL A 26 -2.63 -9.95 19.26
C VAL A 26 -1.43 -10.61 19.93
N ASP A 27 -1.41 -10.66 21.25
CA ASP A 27 -0.32 -11.29 22.01
C ASP A 27 -0.22 -12.79 21.71
N TYR A 28 -1.35 -13.47 21.70
CA TYR A 28 -1.40 -14.89 21.33
C TYR A 28 -0.84 -15.12 19.90
N ILE A 29 -1.33 -14.36 18.90
CA ILE A 29 -0.88 -14.51 17.51
C ILE A 29 0.61 -14.20 17.38
N CYS A 30 1.08 -13.14 18.03
CA CYS A 30 2.50 -12.78 17.98
C CYS A 30 3.39 -13.88 18.63
N ASN A 31 2.97 -14.44 19.73
CA ASN A 31 3.70 -15.53 20.41
C ASN A 31 3.77 -16.79 19.53
N GLU A 32 2.64 -17.18 18.91
CA GLU A 32 2.62 -18.31 17.97
C GLU A 32 3.53 -18.08 16.75
N LEU A 33 3.57 -16.85 16.23
CA LEU A 33 4.46 -16.48 15.12
C LEU A 33 5.93 -16.50 15.54
N GLU A 34 6.26 -16.10 16.79
CA GLU A 34 7.63 -16.23 17.33
C GLU A 34 8.06 -17.70 17.43
N ILE A 35 7.18 -18.56 17.92
CA ILE A 35 7.43 -19.99 17.97
C ILE A 35 7.64 -20.53 16.55
N ALA A 36 6.73 -20.24 15.63
CA ALA A 36 6.80 -20.68 14.25
C ALA A 36 8.10 -20.22 13.55
N ALA A 37 8.55 -18.99 13.82
CA ALA A 37 9.78 -18.44 13.23
C ALA A 37 11.03 -19.27 13.53
N ASN A 38 11.05 -20.05 14.60
CA ASN A 38 12.16 -20.92 14.93
C ASN A 38 12.22 -22.18 14.04
N TYR A 39 11.11 -22.59 13.45
CA TYR A 39 10.98 -23.84 12.69
C TYR A 39 10.88 -23.61 11.18
N ILE A 40 10.48 -22.41 10.73
CA ILE A 40 10.34 -22.11 9.30
C ILE A 40 11.64 -21.56 8.71
N PRO A 41 11.92 -21.81 7.39
CA PRO A 41 13.17 -21.42 6.78
C PRO A 41 13.30 -19.93 6.58
N LEU A 42 14.54 -19.44 6.45
CA LEU A 42 14.83 -18.05 6.07
C LEU A 42 14.39 -17.76 4.63
N ARG A 43 14.64 -18.69 3.72
CA ARG A 43 14.30 -18.58 2.27
C ARG A 43 13.66 -19.88 1.80
N VAL A 44 12.85 -19.77 0.77
CA VAL A 44 12.27 -20.90 0.04
C VAL A 44 12.75 -20.88 -1.41
N THR A 45 12.77 -22.02 -2.06
CA THR A 45 13.06 -22.11 -3.50
C THR A 45 11.91 -21.54 -4.32
N VAL A 46 12.17 -21.21 -5.60
CA VAL A 46 11.12 -20.73 -6.51
C VAL A 46 9.95 -21.70 -6.63
N SER A 47 10.22 -23.03 -6.61
CA SER A 47 9.18 -24.07 -6.63
C SER A 47 8.32 -24.12 -5.37
N GLN A 48 8.78 -23.53 -4.28
CA GLN A 48 8.09 -23.44 -3.00
C GLN A 48 7.58 -22.01 -2.72
N PHE A 49 7.64 -21.15 -3.74
CA PHE A 49 7.18 -19.76 -3.59
C PHE A 49 5.74 -19.69 -3.06
N GLY A 50 5.50 -18.82 -2.10
CA GLY A 50 4.23 -18.72 -1.38
C GLY A 50 4.17 -19.48 -0.06
N ARG A 51 5.14 -20.35 0.25
CA ARG A 51 5.29 -20.90 1.60
C ARG A 51 5.81 -19.82 2.56
N PRO A 52 5.35 -19.80 3.83
CA PRO A 52 5.83 -18.81 4.80
C PRO A 52 7.32 -18.99 5.09
N THR A 53 7.98 -17.85 5.29
CA THR A 53 9.37 -17.76 5.70
C THR A 53 9.46 -17.07 7.06
N ARG A 54 10.64 -17.12 7.69
CA ARG A 54 10.89 -16.40 8.95
C ARG A 54 10.60 -14.89 8.81
N GLY A 55 10.97 -14.30 7.68
CA GLY A 55 10.64 -12.90 7.39
C GLY A 55 9.13 -12.65 7.32
N ALA A 56 8.35 -13.59 6.79
CA ALA A 56 6.89 -13.48 6.78
C ALA A 56 6.30 -13.44 8.20
N ALA A 57 6.80 -14.30 9.10
CA ALA A 57 6.37 -14.30 10.51
C ALA A 57 6.70 -12.96 11.20
N TYR A 58 7.93 -12.46 11.05
CA TYR A 58 8.34 -11.19 11.64
C TYR A 58 7.59 -9.98 11.05
N ALA A 59 7.37 -9.96 9.74
CA ALA A 59 6.61 -8.90 9.09
C ALA A 59 5.13 -8.87 9.55
N LEU A 60 4.53 -10.04 9.79
CA LEU A 60 3.18 -10.12 10.31
C LEU A 60 3.11 -9.64 11.77
N ILE A 61 4.09 -9.99 12.62
CA ILE A 61 4.21 -9.45 13.98
C ILE A 61 4.33 -7.93 13.93
N ALA A 62 5.21 -7.38 13.08
CA ALA A 62 5.38 -5.93 12.95
C ALA A 62 4.06 -5.24 12.55
N ARG A 63 3.33 -5.80 11.61
CA ARG A 63 2.03 -5.29 11.16
C ARG A 63 0.97 -5.31 12.27
N LEU A 64 0.88 -6.40 13.01
CA LEU A 64 -0.07 -6.54 14.14
C LEU A 64 0.27 -5.56 15.26
N ARG A 65 1.55 -5.42 15.62
CA ARG A 65 1.98 -4.50 16.67
C ARG A 65 1.77 -3.03 16.26
N LEU A 66 2.01 -2.68 14.99
CA LEU A 66 1.72 -1.34 14.47
C LEU A 66 0.21 -1.04 14.53
N GLN A 67 -0.64 -1.99 14.15
CA GLN A 67 -2.07 -1.84 14.24
C GLN A 67 -2.53 -1.69 15.70
N GLN A 68 -1.97 -2.48 16.63
CA GLN A 68 -2.24 -2.39 18.07
C GLN A 68 -1.85 -1.03 18.66
N ALA A 69 -0.77 -0.42 18.18
CA ALA A 69 -0.33 0.91 18.60
C ALA A 69 -1.20 2.05 18.01
N SER A 70 -1.96 1.80 16.96
CA SER A 70 -2.74 2.84 16.26
C SER A 70 -3.84 3.44 17.16
N PRO A 71 -4.26 4.70 16.91
CA PRO A 71 -5.26 5.40 17.73
C PRO A 71 -6.59 4.67 17.86
N LEU A 72 -6.95 3.83 16.88
CA LEU A 72 -8.18 3.04 16.93
C LEU A 72 -8.14 1.93 17.99
N PHE A 73 -6.95 1.38 18.30
CA PHE A 73 -6.78 0.25 19.22
C PHE A 73 -5.97 0.58 20.48
N ASN A 74 -5.49 1.82 20.60
CA ASN A 74 -4.62 2.27 21.70
C ASN A 74 -5.21 3.48 22.44
N GLY A 75 -6.45 3.38 22.90
CA GLY A 75 -7.04 4.35 23.83
C GLY A 75 -7.25 5.77 23.29
N GLY A 76 -7.12 6.00 21.97
CA GLY A 76 -7.41 7.27 21.32
C GLY A 76 -8.92 7.60 21.32
N SER A 77 -9.28 8.81 20.90
CA SER A 77 -10.69 9.24 20.80
C SER A 77 -11.52 8.29 19.93
N ALA A 78 -10.95 7.78 18.82
CA ALA A 78 -11.59 6.81 17.95
C ALA A 78 -11.88 5.48 18.68
N ALA A 79 -10.93 4.97 19.51
CA ALA A 79 -11.14 3.77 20.31
C ALA A 79 -12.29 3.96 21.29
N LYS A 80 -12.32 5.09 21.98
CA LYS A 80 -13.36 5.43 22.97
C LYS A 80 -14.74 5.53 22.34
N THR A 81 -14.83 6.22 21.21
CA THR A 81 -16.11 6.41 20.50
C THR A 81 -16.62 5.10 19.90
N THR A 82 -15.73 4.29 19.32
CA THR A 82 -16.14 3.08 18.58
C THR A 82 -16.35 1.88 19.51
N PHE A 83 -15.50 1.72 20.53
CA PHE A 83 -15.43 0.50 21.35
C PHE A 83 -15.66 0.72 22.85
N GLY A 84 -15.93 1.96 23.29
CA GLY A 84 -16.02 2.28 24.73
C GLY A 84 -17.08 1.50 25.51
N GLY A 85 -18.15 1.05 24.83
CA GLY A 85 -19.18 0.20 25.43
C GLY A 85 -18.93 -1.31 25.34
N TRP A 86 -17.84 -1.75 24.73
CA TRP A 86 -17.55 -3.17 24.55
C TRP A 86 -16.73 -3.71 25.72
N ILE A 87 -17.43 -4.29 26.66
CA ILE A 87 -16.83 -4.78 27.91
C ILE A 87 -17.10 -6.28 28.03
N ARG A 88 -16.07 -7.06 28.36
CA ARG A 88 -16.17 -8.48 28.65
C ARG A 88 -16.88 -8.65 30.01
N LYS A 89 -17.94 -9.44 30.02
CA LYS A 89 -18.84 -9.52 31.17
C LYS A 89 -18.26 -10.28 32.38
N SER A 90 -17.35 -11.22 32.11
CA SER A 90 -16.76 -12.06 33.18
C SER A 90 -15.84 -11.28 34.11
N ASP A 91 -15.15 -10.27 33.65
CA ASP A 91 -14.10 -9.53 34.36
C ASP A 91 -14.14 -8.02 34.23
N ASN A 92 -15.12 -7.49 33.50
CA ASN A 92 -15.29 -6.07 33.19
C ASN A 92 -14.11 -5.43 32.40
N VAL A 93 -13.32 -6.24 31.69
CA VAL A 93 -12.22 -5.74 30.86
C VAL A 93 -12.77 -5.26 29.52
N PRO A 94 -12.38 -4.04 29.02
CA PRO A 94 -12.73 -3.60 27.68
C PRO A 94 -12.14 -4.53 26.60
N TYR A 95 -12.93 -4.88 25.58
CA TYR A 95 -12.43 -5.69 24.46
C TYR A 95 -11.34 -4.98 23.64
N VAL A 96 -11.32 -3.65 23.64
CA VAL A 96 -10.28 -2.82 23.03
C VAL A 96 -9.81 -1.81 24.07
N SER A 97 -8.51 -1.64 24.21
CA SER A 97 -7.92 -0.73 25.19
C SER A 97 -8.51 0.68 25.09
N GLN A 98 -8.93 1.20 26.24
CA GLN A 98 -9.46 2.56 26.39
C GLN A 98 -8.42 3.53 26.98
N THR A 99 -7.21 3.05 27.28
CA THR A 99 -6.10 3.82 27.83
C THR A 99 -4.96 3.84 26.81
N TYR A 100 -4.43 5.03 26.56
CA TYR A 100 -3.27 5.20 25.68
C TYR A 100 -2.01 4.67 26.36
N ASP A 101 -1.22 3.90 25.59
CA ASP A 101 0.07 3.36 26.00
C ASP A 101 1.11 3.65 24.92
N GLU A 102 2.05 4.55 25.21
CA GLU A 102 3.12 4.94 24.31
C GLU A 102 4.10 3.79 23.98
N GLN A 103 4.28 2.84 24.92
CA GLN A 103 5.17 1.70 24.73
C GLN A 103 4.77 0.82 23.54
N ARG A 104 3.51 0.82 23.15
CA ARG A 104 3.04 0.07 21.98
C ARG A 104 3.73 0.53 20.68
N TRP A 105 4.05 1.83 20.55
CA TRP A 105 4.80 2.33 19.42
C TRP A 105 6.25 1.85 19.42
N ALA A 106 6.89 1.80 20.58
CA ALA A 106 8.23 1.25 20.71
C ALA A 106 8.27 -0.25 20.36
N VAL A 107 7.28 -1.02 20.81
CA VAL A 107 7.14 -2.45 20.47
C VAL A 107 6.93 -2.63 18.96
N ALA A 108 6.10 -1.81 18.34
CA ALA A 108 5.87 -1.84 16.89
C ALA A 108 7.14 -1.48 16.10
N ALA A 109 7.86 -0.44 16.50
CA ALA A 109 9.12 -0.03 15.90
C ALA A 109 10.19 -1.13 16.02
N HIS A 110 10.34 -1.75 17.20
CA HIS A 110 11.24 -2.88 17.40
C HIS A 110 10.90 -4.07 16.50
N ALA A 111 9.60 -4.42 16.39
CA ALA A 111 9.17 -5.50 15.53
C ALA A 111 9.46 -5.23 14.04
N ALA A 112 9.25 -3.99 13.58
CA ALA A 112 9.59 -3.59 12.21
C ALA A 112 11.12 -3.62 11.98
N LYS A 113 11.90 -3.13 12.95
CA LYS A 113 13.36 -3.16 12.90
C LYS A 113 13.92 -4.57 12.75
N ARG A 114 13.32 -5.57 13.37
CA ARG A 114 13.74 -6.98 13.23
C ARG A 114 13.69 -7.46 11.78
N VAL A 115 12.71 -7.03 10.99
CA VAL A 115 12.62 -7.35 9.56
C VAL A 115 13.75 -6.68 8.78
N ILE A 116 14.03 -5.41 9.10
CA ILE A 116 15.12 -4.63 8.47
C ILE A 116 16.47 -5.29 8.80
N ASP A 117 16.71 -5.64 10.06
CA ASP A 117 17.96 -6.25 10.54
C ASP A 117 18.21 -7.67 9.99
N MET A 118 17.25 -8.27 9.31
CA MET A 118 17.49 -9.51 8.57
C MET A 118 18.39 -9.32 7.35
N ASP A 119 18.51 -8.09 6.84
CA ASP A 119 19.30 -7.76 5.64
C ASP A 119 18.98 -8.65 4.42
N MET A 120 17.69 -8.90 4.25
CA MET A 120 17.17 -9.82 3.20
C MET A 120 16.28 -9.13 2.19
N TYR A 121 15.82 -7.93 2.50
CA TYR A 121 14.84 -7.17 1.73
C TYR A 121 15.39 -5.79 1.45
N GLU A 122 15.17 -5.31 0.23
CA GLU A 122 15.60 -4.00 -0.23
C GLU A 122 14.43 -3.32 -0.95
N LEU A 123 14.42 -2.00 -1.00
CA LEU A 123 13.46 -1.28 -1.83
C LEU A 123 13.77 -1.53 -3.31
N HIS A 124 12.74 -1.85 -4.10
CA HIS A 124 12.88 -1.97 -5.54
C HIS A 124 13.17 -0.59 -6.13
N THR A 125 14.25 -0.49 -6.89
CA THR A 125 14.65 0.75 -7.54
C THR A 125 14.97 0.51 -9.01
N VAL A 126 14.52 1.44 -9.85
CA VAL A 126 14.89 1.56 -11.26
C VAL A 126 15.85 2.74 -11.38
N LYS A 127 16.94 2.56 -12.11
CA LYS A 127 17.90 3.64 -12.36
C LYS A 127 17.26 4.74 -13.20
N SER A 128 17.63 5.98 -12.91
CA SER A 128 17.24 7.13 -13.73
C SER A 128 17.70 6.97 -15.18
N ASP A 129 16.88 7.42 -16.09
CA ASP A 129 17.15 7.44 -17.53
C ASP A 129 16.83 8.82 -18.12
N LYS A 130 16.96 8.98 -19.43
CA LYS A 130 16.70 10.25 -20.14
C LYS A 130 15.25 10.76 -20.06
N TYR A 131 14.33 9.94 -19.57
CA TYR A 131 12.92 10.27 -19.39
C TYR A 131 12.57 10.57 -17.93
N THR A 132 13.51 10.32 -17.02
CA THR A 132 13.33 10.64 -15.61
C THR A 132 13.24 12.16 -15.44
N PRO A 133 12.21 12.68 -14.77
CA PRO A 133 12.08 14.11 -14.55
C PRO A 133 13.23 14.66 -13.71
N GLU A 134 13.55 15.92 -13.93
CA GLU A 134 14.46 16.65 -13.07
C GLU A 134 13.87 16.78 -11.64
N LEU A 135 14.75 16.88 -10.67
CA LEU A 135 14.35 17.07 -9.28
C LEU A 135 13.78 18.49 -9.08
N PRO A 136 12.68 18.65 -8.33
CA PRO A 136 12.11 19.98 -8.05
C PRO A 136 13.09 20.88 -7.31
N THR A 137 13.38 22.05 -7.84
CA THR A 137 14.41 22.97 -7.31
C THR A 137 13.99 23.75 -6.07
N ASN A 138 12.69 23.75 -5.74
CA ASN A 138 12.12 24.42 -4.59
C ASN A 138 12.14 23.60 -3.29
N VAL A 139 12.73 22.41 -3.30
CA VAL A 139 12.94 21.57 -2.11
C VAL A 139 14.21 22.00 -1.40
N SER A 140 14.13 22.26 -0.09
CA SER A 140 15.25 22.78 0.69
C SER A 140 16.20 21.71 1.24
N ASP A 141 15.85 20.42 1.19
CA ASP A 141 16.71 19.35 1.68
C ASP A 141 17.88 19.12 0.72
N VAL A 142 19.10 19.40 1.19
CA VAL A 142 20.33 19.21 0.43
C VAL A 142 20.55 17.75 0.01
N ASN A 143 20.13 16.78 0.81
CA ASN A 143 20.25 15.35 0.49
C ASN A 143 19.42 14.97 -0.72
N TYR A 144 18.28 15.65 -0.94
CA TYR A 144 17.42 15.39 -2.09
C TYR A 144 18.16 15.58 -3.43
N TYR A 145 19.09 16.53 -3.50
CA TYR A 145 19.82 16.85 -4.72
C TYR A 145 21.21 16.24 -4.80
N THR A 146 21.84 15.94 -3.67
CA THR A 146 23.27 15.63 -3.62
C THR A 146 23.56 14.17 -3.36
N LYS A 147 22.65 13.45 -2.74
CA LYS A 147 22.85 12.05 -2.37
C LYS A 147 21.99 11.12 -3.21
N THR A 148 22.58 9.98 -3.52
CA THR A 148 21.87 8.87 -4.15
C THR A 148 20.87 8.26 -3.19
N PHE A 149 19.79 7.67 -3.76
CA PHE A 149 18.83 6.90 -2.99
C PHE A 149 19.54 5.74 -2.23
N PRO A 150 19.22 5.44 -0.95
CA PRO A 150 18.07 5.98 -0.19
C PRO A 150 18.35 7.25 0.64
N GLU A 151 19.60 7.74 0.73
CA GLU A 151 19.90 8.94 1.51
C GLU A 151 19.38 10.23 0.86
N GLY A 152 19.13 10.19 -0.45
CA GLY A 152 18.57 11.27 -1.24
C GLY A 152 17.78 10.73 -2.43
N ALA A 153 17.43 11.58 -3.38
CA ALA A 153 16.59 11.25 -4.52
C ALA A 153 17.36 11.03 -5.83
N VAL A 154 18.68 11.17 -5.81
CA VAL A 154 19.51 11.11 -7.02
C VAL A 154 19.66 9.67 -7.51
N GLY A 155 19.56 9.47 -8.83
CA GLY A 155 19.91 8.21 -9.49
C GLY A 155 18.77 7.19 -9.63
N ILE A 156 17.57 7.48 -9.09
CA ILE A 156 16.39 6.64 -9.28
C ILE A 156 15.38 7.26 -10.25
N GLU A 157 14.61 6.40 -10.87
CA GLU A 157 13.41 6.72 -11.61
C GLU A 157 12.19 6.43 -10.72
N PRO A 158 11.51 7.44 -10.17
CA PRO A 158 10.56 7.25 -9.08
C PRO A 158 9.25 6.59 -9.51
N TYR A 159 8.77 6.87 -10.73
CA TYR A 159 7.52 6.30 -11.24
C TYR A 159 7.66 4.79 -11.45
N LYS A 160 8.70 4.35 -12.18
CA LYS A 160 8.94 2.94 -12.46
C LYS A 160 9.34 2.17 -11.21
N SER A 161 10.15 2.75 -10.33
CA SER A 161 10.52 2.12 -9.06
C SER A 161 9.31 1.73 -8.22
N TYR A 162 8.23 2.51 -8.29
CA TYR A 162 6.98 2.18 -7.61
C TYR A 162 6.06 1.31 -8.48
N SER A 163 5.81 1.67 -9.74
CA SER A 163 4.81 1.00 -10.59
C SER A 163 5.17 -0.43 -10.96
N ASP A 164 6.45 -0.74 -11.17
CA ASP A 164 6.91 -2.03 -11.65
C ASP A 164 6.53 -3.18 -10.70
N MET A 165 6.42 -2.91 -9.42
CA MET A 165 5.98 -3.88 -8.41
C MET A 165 4.53 -4.33 -8.60
N PHE A 166 3.68 -3.50 -9.21
CA PHE A 166 2.25 -3.74 -9.37
C PHE A 166 1.85 -4.08 -10.79
N THR A 167 2.64 -3.68 -11.78
CA THR A 167 2.36 -3.92 -13.21
C THR A 167 2.88 -5.26 -13.72
N GLY A 168 3.71 -5.95 -12.94
CA GLY A 168 4.31 -7.23 -13.30
C GLY A 168 5.67 -7.12 -14.00
N GLU A 169 6.22 -5.92 -14.17
CA GLU A 169 7.58 -5.71 -14.68
C GLU A 169 8.61 -6.26 -13.67
N SER A 170 8.40 -6.02 -12.37
CA SER A 170 9.11 -6.72 -11.30
C SER A 170 8.26 -7.89 -10.80
N THR A 171 8.61 -9.10 -11.21
CA THR A 171 7.87 -10.30 -10.78
C THR A 171 8.10 -10.58 -9.30
N ALA A 172 7.09 -11.11 -8.60
CA ALA A 172 7.16 -11.36 -7.15
C ALA A 172 8.37 -12.24 -6.74
N THR A 173 8.84 -13.14 -7.61
CA THR A 173 10.02 -13.98 -7.34
C THR A 173 11.35 -13.24 -7.49
N LYS A 174 11.35 -12.07 -8.11
CA LYS A 174 12.54 -11.24 -8.36
C LYS A 174 12.46 -9.88 -7.64
N ASN A 175 11.30 -9.55 -7.09
CA ASN A 175 11.10 -8.30 -6.38
C ASN A 175 11.80 -8.33 -5.01
N PRO A 176 12.79 -7.49 -4.75
CA PRO A 176 13.54 -7.50 -3.50
C PRO A 176 12.70 -7.02 -2.29
N GLU A 177 11.61 -6.29 -2.50
CA GLU A 177 10.69 -5.87 -1.43
C GLU A 177 9.75 -6.99 -0.99
N TYR A 178 9.59 -8.05 -1.79
CA TYR A 178 8.57 -9.04 -1.57
C TYR A 178 8.94 -9.99 -0.43
N ILE A 179 8.25 -9.87 0.69
CA ILE A 179 8.47 -10.70 1.88
C ILE A 179 7.68 -12.00 1.77
N TRP A 180 6.38 -11.90 1.51
CA TRP A 180 5.49 -13.03 1.38
C TRP A 180 4.15 -12.62 0.78
N GLY A 181 3.49 -13.55 0.11
CA GLY A 181 2.14 -13.34 -0.39
C GLY A 181 1.47 -14.63 -0.82
N ARG A 182 0.16 -14.55 -0.95
CA ARG A 182 -0.66 -15.65 -1.43
C ARG A 182 -0.48 -15.83 -2.94
N THR A 183 -0.12 -17.04 -3.37
CA THR A 183 0.07 -17.37 -4.78
C THR A 183 -1.18 -17.92 -5.46
N SER A 184 -2.24 -18.23 -4.70
CA SER A 184 -3.51 -18.71 -5.22
C SER A 184 -4.53 -17.59 -5.26
N GLY A 185 -5.25 -17.49 -6.36
CA GLY A 185 -6.31 -16.49 -6.55
C GLY A 185 -6.45 -16.08 -8.01
N SER A 186 -7.56 -15.48 -8.37
CA SER A 186 -7.81 -14.99 -9.70
C SER A 186 -7.45 -13.51 -9.80
N LEU A 187 -6.28 -13.19 -10.32
CA LEU A 187 -5.94 -11.83 -10.72
C LEU A 187 -6.95 -11.27 -11.73
N ARG A 188 -7.53 -12.14 -12.57
CA ARG A 188 -8.53 -11.75 -13.56
C ARG A 188 -9.74 -11.08 -12.94
N SER A 189 -10.24 -11.56 -11.80
CA SER A 189 -11.37 -10.95 -11.12
C SER A 189 -11.04 -9.53 -10.64
N TYR A 190 -9.89 -9.37 -9.98
CA TYR A 190 -9.40 -8.07 -9.52
C TYR A 190 -9.20 -7.09 -10.67
N THR A 191 -8.46 -7.47 -11.70
CA THR A 191 -8.14 -6.60 -12.83
C THR A 191 -9.38 -6.20 -13.61
N ARG A 192 -10.37 -7.08 -13.75
CA ARG A 192 -11.66 -6.72 -14.38
C ARG A 192 -12.40 -5.61 -13.64
N HIS A 193 -12.38 -5.61 -12.31
CA HIS A 193 -13.01 -4.55 -11.54
C HIS A 193 -12.21 -3.22 -11.58
N ALA A 194 -10.89 -3.29 -11.70
CA ALA A 194 -10.04 -2.10 -11.75
C ALA A 194 -9.95 -1.46 -13.15
N PHE A 195 -10.10 -2.27 -14.20
CA PHE A 195 -9.82 -1.82 -15.57
C PHE A 195 -11.02 -1.10 -16.22
N PRO A 196 -10.73 -0.16 -17.16
CA PRO A 196 -11.74 0.51 -17.96
C PRO A 196 -12.59 -0.47 -18.78
N VAL A 197 -13.87 -0.14 -18.99
CA VAL A 197 -14.82 -0.99 -19.72
C VAL A 197 -14.50 -1.03 -21.21
N GLY A 198 -14.53 0.13 -21.86
CA GLY A 198 -14.56 0.20 -23.32
C GLY A 198 -13.30 -0.33 -24.01
N LEU A 199 -12.11 -0.03 -23.46
CA LEU A 199 -10.84 -0.38 -24.10
C LEU A 199 -10.25 -1.70 -23.59
N MET A 200 -10.42 -1.96 -22.29
CA MET A 200 -9.76 -3.09 -21.60
C MET A 200 -10.73 -4.24 -21.28
N GLY A 201 -12.01 -4.11 -21.56
CA GLY A 201 -13.03 -5.10 -21.23
C GLY A 201 -13.18 -5.33 -19.72
N GLY A 202 -12.88 -4.30 -18.93
CA GLY A 202 -13.09 -4.28 -17.49
C GLY A 202 -14.50 -3.89 -17.11
N TYR A 203 -14.72 -3.64 -15.82
CA TYR A 203 -16.00 -3.26 -15.26
C TYR A 203 -16.02 -1.85 -14.68
N ASN A 204 -14.86 -1.20 -14.59
CA ASN A 204 -14.70 0.11 -13.92
C ASN A 204 -15.42 0.15 -12.55
N GLY A 205 -15.34 -0.97 -11.82
CA GLY A 205 -16.10 -1.18 -10.58
C GLY A 205 -15.39 -0.77 -9.30
N MET A 206 -14.15 -0.25 -9.39
CA MET A 206 -13.39 0.23 -8.24
C MET A 206 -13.34 1.75 -8.26
N ALA A 207 -14.05 2.37 -7.32
CA ALA A 207 -13.99 3.81 -7.12
C ALA A 207 -13.01 4.16 -5.99
N VAL A 208 -12.21 5.20 -6.21
CA VAL A 208 -11.28 5.72 -5.20
C VAL A 208 -11.95 6.90 -4.48
N PRO A 209 -12.11 6.87 -3.15
CA PRO A 209 -12.65 8.00 -2.42
C PRO A 209 -11.79 9.26 -2.58
N GLN A 210 -12.42 10.42 -2.69
CA GLN A 210 -11.71 11.71 -2.85
C GLN A 210 -10.63 11.92 -1.78
N LYS A 211 -10.87 11.50 -0.55
CA LYS A 211 -9.90 11.57 0.55
C LYS A 211 -8.57 10.87 0.24
N PHE A 212 -8.58 9.79 -0.56
CA PHE A 212 -7.36 9.12 -1.01
C PHE A 212 -6.63 9.93 -2.07
N ILE A 213 -7.36 10.55 -2.99
CA ILE A 213 -6.79 11.47 -3.99
C ILE A 213 -6.10 12.63 -3.30
N ASP A 214 -6.75 13.20 -2.28
CA ASP A 214 -6.27 14.34 -1.51
C ASP A 214 -5.02 14.03 -0.67
N ALA A 215 -4.81 12.76 -0.31
CA ALA A 215 -3.67 12.33 0.49
C ALA A 215 -2.35 12.25 -0.30
N TYR A 216 -2.38 12.22 -1.63
CA TYR A 216 -1.17 12.27 -2.44
C TYR A 216 -0.55 13.67 -2.42
N TYR A 217 0.76 13.71 -2.38
CA TYR A 217 1.52 14.96 -2.40
C TYR A 217 1.64 15.56 -3.81
N MET A 218 2.05 16.82 -3.86
CA MET A 218 2.55 17.45 -5.06
C MET A 218 3.94 16.92 -5.39
N VAL A 219 4.43 17.17 -6.59
CA VAL A 219 5.71 16.64 -7.08
C VAL A 219 6.91 17.08 -6.24
N ASP A 220 6.81 18.21 -5.55
CA ASP A 220 7.80 18.76 -4.63
C ASP A 220 7.62 18.30 -3.17
N GLY A 221 6.75 17.32 -2.92
CA GLY A 221 6.52 16.72 -1.61
C GLY A 221 5.62 17.52 -0.67
N ARG A 222 5.04 18.64 -1.11
CA ARG A 222 4.07 19.41 -0.33
C ARG A 222 2.68 18.82 -0.43
N ASP A 223 1.88 18.96 0.62
CA ASP A 223 0.48 18.60 0.55
C ASP A 223 -0.32 19.62 -0.28
N ARG A 224 -1.55 19.25 -0.67
CA ARG A 224 -2.40 20.08 -1.53
C ARG A 224 -2.78 21.43 -0.91
N THR A 225 -2.84 21.53 0.42
CA THR A 225 -3.24 22.76 1.12
C THR A 225 -2.08 23.74 1.30
N ASN A 226 -0.85 23.25 1.15
CA ASN A 226 0.39 24.00 1.27
C ASN A 226 1.22 23.90 -0.02
N SER A 227 0.58 23.71 -1.16
CA SER A 227 1.25 23.62 -2.46
C SER A 227 2.04 24.90 -2.76
N SER A 228 3.15 24.74 -3.48
CA SER A 228 4.01 25.87 -3.87
C SER A 228 3.44 26.63 -5.09
N ASP A 229 3.96 27.85 -5.31
CA ASP A 229 3.64 28.62 -6.51
C ASP A 229 4.21 27.94 -7.78
N GLU A 230 5.28 27.16 -7.66
CA GLU A 230 5.89 26.44 -8.78
C GLU A 230 5.08 25.20 -9.16
N TYR A 231 4.48 24.51 -8.17
CA TYR A 231 3.63 23.34 -8.36
C TYR A 231 2.28 23.50 -7.64
N PRO A 232 1.45 24.44 -8.10
CA PRO A 232 0.20 24.74 -7.43
C PRO A 232 -0.80 23.61 -7.54
N TYR A 233 -1.57 23.39 -6.46
CA TYR A 233 -2.79 22.61 -6.52
C TYR A 233 -3.92 23.51 -6.97
N LEU A 234 -4.56 23.17 -8.06
CA LEU A 234 -5.73 23.88 -8.61
C LEU A 234 -6.92 22.94 -8.58
N GLU A 235 -7.98 23.33 -7.88
CA GLU A 235 -9.15 22.47 -7.69
C GLU A 235 -10.03 22.42 -8.94
N ASP A 236 -10.12 23.50 -9.69
CA ASP A 236 -11.03 23.65 -10.83
C ASP A 236 -10.31 23.88 -12.15
N GLY A 237 -11.05 23.60 -13.23
CA GLY A 237 -10.61 23.86 -14.59
C GLY A 237 -9.79 22.72 -15.20
N PHE A 238 -9.29 22.98 -16.40
CA PHE A 238 -8.56 22.00 -17.19
C PHE A 238 -7.23 22.57 -17.66
N THR A 239 -6.18 21.76 -17.63
CA THR A 239 -4.85 22.19 -18.07
C THR A 239 -4.80 22.38 -19.60
N SER A 240 -4.07 23.40 -20.02
CA SER A 240 -3.61 23.54 -21.41
C SER A 240 -2.26 22.87 -21.66
N GLU A 241 -1.57 22.44 -20.62
CA GLU A 241 -0.23 21.87 -20.67
C GLU A 241 -0.21 20.43 -21.18
N VAL A 242 0.90 20.08 -21.82
CA VAL A 242 1.27 18.71 -22.15
C VAL A 242 2.59 18.41 -21.46
N LYS A 243 2.62 17.37 -20.63
CA LYS A 243 3.82 16.94 -19.88
C LYS A 243 4.15 15.48 -20.19
N SER A 244 5.44 15.18 -20.30
CA SER A 244 5.93 13.80 -20.41
C SER A 244 7.03 13.59 -19.38
N PHE A 245 6.93 12.51 -18.61
CA PHE A 245 7.91 12.11 -17.61
C PHE A 245 7.87 10.61 -17.41
N SER A 246 9.00 9.97 -17.18
CA SER A 246 9.06 8.54 -16.85
C SER A 246 8.40 7.60 -17.87
N GLY A 247 8.15 8.09 -19.09
CA GLY A 247 7.35 7.38 -20.10
C GLY A 247 5.84 7.57 -19.94
N TYR A 248 5.37 8.29 -18.92
CA TYR A 248 3.98 8.73 -18.76
C TYR A 248 3.72 9.99 -19.58
N GLN A 249 2.51 10.17 -20.07
CA GLN A 249 2.12 11.34 -20.86
C GLN A 249 0.85 11.96 -20.28
N LEU A 250 0.91 13.25 -19.99
CA LEU A 250 -0.22 14.07 -19.56
C LEU A 250 -0.59 15.02 -20.69
N LYS A 251 -1.82 14.97 -21.18
CA LYS A 251 -2.33 15.83 -22.26
C LYS A 251 -3.05 17.06 -21.70
N SER A 252 -3.18 18.07 -22.57
CA SER A 252 -4.13 19.16 -22.35
C SER A 252 -5.56 18.63 -22.21
N GLY A 253 -6.39 19.33 -21.44
CA GLY A 253 -7.76 18.94 -21.16
C GLY A 253 -7.92 17.96 -19.97
N VAL A 254 -6.85 17.64 -19.26
CA VAL A 254 -6.92 16.95 -17.98
C VAL A 254 -7.35 17.93 -16.89
N TYR A 255 -8.18 17.48 -15.97
CA TYR A 255 -8.67 18.30 -14.86
C TYR A 255 -7.52 18.70 -13.93
N ASN A 256 -7.47 19.97 -13.54
CA ASN A 256 -6.32 20.57 -12.88
C ASN A 256 -5.94 19.90 -11.55
N MET A 257 -6.88 19.33 -10.79
CA MET A 257 -6.58 18.62 -9.53
C MET A 257 -5.65 17.41 -9.70
N TYR A 258 -5.45 16.91 -10.92
CA TYR A 258 -4.58 15.78 -11.23
C TYR A 258 -3.20 16.19 -11.74
N ILE A 259 -2.92 17.50 -11.81
CA ILE A 259 -1.66 18.04 -12.33
C ILE A 259 -0.66 18.22 -11.18
N ASN A 260 0.63 18.21 -11.50
CA ASN A 260 1.73 18.43 -10.55
C ASN A 260 1.75 17.45 -9.36
N ARG A 261 1.17 16.27 -9.51
CA ARG A 261 1.16 15.25 -8.45
C ARG A 261 2.45 14.43 -8.45
N GLU A 262 2.75 13.83 -7.31
CA GLU A 262 3.88 12.92 -7.16
C GLU A 262 3.77 11.68 -8.07
N PRO A 263 4.89 11.02 -8.43
CA PRO A 263 4.88 9.87 -9.34
C PRO A 263 3.96 8.72 -8.92
N ARG A 264 3.83 8.45 -7.60
CA ARG A 264 2.94 7.40 -7.07
C ARG A 264 1.47 7.64 -7.40
N PHE A 265 1.05 8.89 -7.50
CA PHE A 265 -0.30 9.24 -7.93
C PHE A 265 -0.59 8.70 -9.33
N TYR A 266 0.26 9.02 -10.29
CA TYR A 266 0.07 8.59 -11.68
C TYR A 266 0.23 7.08 -11.87
N ALA A 267 0.95 6.41 -11.00
CA ALA A 267 1.10 4.96 -11.00
C ALA A 267 -0.11 4.21 -10.40
N SER A 268 -0.90 4.88 -9.53
CA SER A 268 -1.96 4.23 -8.76
C SER A 268 -3.37 4.62 -9.16
N ILE A 269 -3.56 5.84 -9.65
CA ILE A 269 -4.88 6.46 -9.81
C ILE A 269 -5.23 6.59 -11.28
N GLY A 270 -6.35 5.96 -11.68
CA GLY A 270 -6.98 6.19 -12.96
C GLY A 270 -7.98 7.36 -12.88
N PHE A 271 -7.83 8.32 -13.75
CA PHE A 271 -8.68 9.50 -13.85
C PHE A 271 -9.02 9.79 -15.33
N SER A 272 -10.00 10.65 -15.58
CA SER A 272 -10.38 11.00 -16.96
C SER A 272 -9.25 11.74 -17.67
N GLY A 273 -8.76 11.15 -18.77
CA GLY A 273 -7.58 11.62 -19.50
C GLY A 273 -6.26 11.01 -19.04
N CYS A 274 -6.27 10.03 -18.11
CA CYS A 274 -5.05 9.34 -17.68
C CYS A 274 -4.45 8.50 -18.80
N PHE A 275 -3.14 8.36 -18.78
CA PHE A 275 -2.36 7.60 -19.76
C PHE A 275 -2.14 6.15 -19.30
N TRP A 276 -2.38 5.23 -20.23
CA TRP A 276 -2.12 3.81 -20.05
C TRP A 276 -1.12 3.34 -21.11
N PRO A 277 0.12 3.03 -20.74
CA PRO A 277 1.15 2.60 -21.71
C PRO A 277 0.80 1.24 -22.33
N CYS A 278 0.25 0.31 -21.56
CA CYS A 278 -0.13 -1.04 -22.01
C CYS A 278 0.97 -1.71 -22.85
N ALA A 279 2.22 -1.65 -22.38
CA ALA A 279 3.39 -2.03 -23.16
C ALA A 279 3.40 -3.50 -23.58
N SER A 280 2.81 -4.39 -22.75
CA SER A 280 2.79 -5.83 -22.97
C SER A 280 1.72 -6.34 -23.94
N THR A 281 0.74 -5.50 -24.34
CA THR A 281 -0.28 -5.93 -25.30
C THR A 281 0.28 -6.07 -26.72
N SER A 282 -0.17 -7.07 -27.46
CA SER A 282 0.09 -7.19 -28.91
C SER A 282 -0.80 -6.29 -29.76
N GLU A 283 -1.91 -5.81 -29.23
CA GLU A 283 -2.89 -4.98 -29.95
C GLU A 283 -2.43 -3.52 -30.00
N ALA A 284 -1.98 -3.04 -31.15
CA ALA A 284 -1.46 -1.69 -31.32
C ALA A 284 -2.44 -0.59 -30.84
N VAL A 285 -3.75 -0.79 -31.07
CA VAL A 285 -4.80 0.16 -30.67
C VAL A 285 -4.98 0.31 -29.15
N LYS A 286 -4.41 -0.62 -28.38
CA LYS A 286 -4.44 -0.60 -26.93
C LYS A 286 -3.15 -0.11 -26.28
N LYS A 287 -2.14 0.24 -27.10
CA LYS A 287 -0.87 0.80 -26.61
C LYS A 287 -0.91 2.32 -26.54
N ASN A 288 -0.29 2.87 -25.51
CA ASN A 288 -0.15 4.33 -25.34
C ASN A 288 -1.49 5.06 -25.46
N VAL A 289 -2.48 4.61 -24.72
CA VAL A 289 -3.85 5.10 -24.82
C VAL A 289 -4.21 6.05 -23.70
N TYR A 290 -5.14 6.97 -23.97
CA TYR A 290 -5.74 7.85 -22.98
C TYR A 290 -7.14 7.35 -22.67
N VAL A 291 -7.45 7.21 -21.41
CA VAL A 291 -8.73 6.67 -20.94
C VAL A 291 -9.61 7.79 -20.42
N TYR A 292 -10.84 7.85 -20.92
CA TYR A 292 -11.82 8.86 -20.56
C TYR A 292 -13.09 8.19 -20.02
N TYR A 293 -13.60 8.68 -18.88
CA TYR A 293 -14.66 8.04 -18.09
C TYR A 293 -16.04 8.73 -18.24
N TRP A 294 -16.37 9.22 -19.43
CA TRP A 294 -17.74 9.67 -19.73
C TRP A 294 -18.47 8.69 -20.64
N LYS A 295 -19.80 8.79 -20.70
CA LYS A 295 -20.63 7.89 -21.51
C LYS A 295 -20.19 7.85 -22.96
N GLY A 296 -19.91 6.65 -23.47
CA GLY A 296 -19.44 6.42 -24.84
C GLY A 296 -17.94 6.60 -25.05
N ALA A 297 -17.17 6.94 -24.03
CA ALA A 297 -15.71 7.04 -24.10
C ALA A 297 -15.00 5.71 -23.82
N SER A 298 -13.68 5.70 -24.02
CA SER A 298 -12.82 4.49 -23.90
C SER A 298 -12.80 3.84 -22.50
N GLY A 299 -13.14 4.58 -21.46
CA GLY A 299 -13.17 4.09 -20.09
C GLY A 299 -14.57 3.74 -19.55
N TYR A 300 -15.62 4.01 -20.34
CA TYR A 300 -17.01 3.84 -19.92
C TYR A 300 -17.58 2.47 -20.32
#